data_dccaec9d240b3d065600f1fcb13b3414
#
_entry.id   dccaec9d240b3d065600f1fcb13b3414
#
_cell.length_a   1.000
_cell.length_b   1.000
_cell.length_c   1.000
_cell.angle_alpha   90.00
_cell.angle_beta   90.00
_cell.angle_gamma   90.00
#
_symmetry.space_group_name_H-M   'P 1'
#
loop_
_entity.id
_entity.type
_entity.pdbx_description
1 polymer ?
#
loop_
_entity_poly.entity_id
_entity_poly.type
_entity_poly.pdbx_seq_one_letter_code
_entity_poly.pdbx_strand_id
1 'polypeptide(L)'
;ISFLCTFHSRDLEGYNKRKDAFVKRLLIKNPTLFYSSTRYPVRMDIKSMEMYRQMNFQRDPMSWSADDAMFLLPKDDKAKLFSSQFHISIESTSVDNYFSEKLIDALITKTVPIYWGCPNIGDFFDIRGMIIVDSESDIIELCNQITPETYEQMKPYIDENYERAKEYARPLRDRVKEEIEKKIKESNVKQNS
;
A
#
# COMPACT_ATOMS: atom_id res chain seq x y z
N ILE A 1 -5.65 7.65 8.68
CA ILE A 1 -5.37 6.67 7.60
C ILE A 1 -5.06 7.43 6.34
N SER A 2 -4.09 6.96 5.54
CA SER A 2 -3.83 7.49 4.20
C SER A 2 -3.93 6.42 3.13
N PHE A 3 -4.16 6.84 1.89
CA PHE A 3 -4.21 5.96 0.74
C PHE A 3 -3.83 6.69 -0.55
N LEU A 4 -2.96 6.08 -1.35
CA LEU A 4 -2.63 6.52 -2.69
C LEU A 4 -3.14 5.51 -3.71
N CYS A 5 -4.09 5.90 -4.53
CA CYS A 5 -4.63 5.06 -5.57
C CYS A 5 -4.10 5.49 -6.94
N THR A 6 -3.53 4.53 -7.67
CA THR A 6 -3.18 4.70 -9.09
C THR A 6 -4.15 3.87 -9.92
N PHE A 7 -4.82 4.52 -10.85
CA PHE A 7 -5.79 3.87 -11.72
C PHE A 7 -5.12 3.46 -13.03
N HIS A 8 -5.02 2.16 -13.25
CA HIS A 8 -4.55 1.57 -14.50
C HIS A 8 -5.65 0.73 -15.15
N SER A 9 -5.62 0.66 -16.48
CA SER A 9 -6.53 -0.20 -17.28
C SER A 9 -6.19 -1.69 -17.23
N ARG A 10 -5.12 -2.07 -16.50
CA ARG A 10 -4.70 -3.47 -16.38
C ARG A 10 -5.64 -4.22 -15.43
N ASP A 11 -6.07 -5.39 -15.85
CA ASP A 11 -6.89 -6.29 -15.03
C ASP A 11 -5.99 -7.16 -14.14
N LEU A 12 -5.46 -6.55 -13.08
CA LEU A 12 -4.73 -7.24 -12.03
C LEU A 12 -5.51 -7.12 -10.72
N GLU A 13 -5.47 -8.17 -9.91
CA GLU A 13 -6.23 -8.24 -8.67
C GLU A 13 -6.00 -7.04 -7.75
N GLY A 14 -4.74 -6.64 -7.56
CA GLY A 14 -4.42 -5.49 -6.74
C GLY A 14 -4.93 -4.16 -7.28
N TYR A 15 -5.06 -4.01 -8.60
CA TYR A 15 -5.71 -2.82 -9.17
C TYR A 15 -7.20 -2.80 -8.89
N ASN A 16 -7.86 -3.96 -8.94
CA ASN A 16 -9.28 -4.08 -8.64
C ASN A 16 -9.53 -3.82 -7.16
N LYS A 17 -8.71 -4.37 -6.25
CA LYS A 17 -8.80 -4.09 -4.82
C LYS A 17 -8.58 -2.60 -4.49
N ARG A 18 -7.59 -1.95 -5.12
CA ARG A 18 -7.36 -0.49 -4.95
C ARG A 18 -8.55 0.33 -5.42
N LYS A 19 -9.11 -0.04 -6.56
CA LYS A 19 -10.30 0.62 -7.12
C LYS A 19 -11.51 0.48 -6.20
N ASP A 20 -11.74 -0.72 -5.68
CA ASP A 20 -12.82 -1.00 -4.73
C ASP A 20 -12.65 -0.19 -3.44
N ALA A 21 -11.46 -0.23 -2.84
CA ALA A 21 -11.15 0.57 -1.65
C ALA A 21 -11.33 2.07 -1.88
N PHE A 22 -10.93 2.58 -3.05
CA PHE A 22 -11.12 3.99 -3.39
C PHE A 22 -12.60 4.36 -3.56
N VAL A 23 -13.38 3.53 -4.22
CA VAL A 23 -14.83 3.75 -4.41
C VAL A 23 -15.53 3.78 -3.05
N LYS A 24 -15.19 2.84 -2.17
CA LYS A 24 -15.80 2.70 -0.85
C LYS A 24 -15.22 3.65 0.22
N ARG A 25 -14.21 4.45 -0.10
CA ARG A 25 -13.46 5.28 0.88
C ARG A 25 -14.33 6.16 1.79
N LEU A 26 -15.49 6.60 1.30
CA LEU A 26 -16.40 7.45 2.08
C LEU A 26 -17.16 6.68 3.18
N LEU A 27 -17.05 5.34 3.20
CA LEU A 27 -17.57 4.51 4.27
C LEU A 27 -16.58 4.37 5.44
N ILE A 28 -15.35 4.85 5.27
CA ILE A 28 -14.35 4.88 6.34
C ILE A 28 -14.71 6.01 7.30
N LYS A 29 -14.93 5.67 8.57
CA LYS A 29 -15.34 6.60 9.63
C LYS A 29 -14.15 7.34 10.23
N ASN A 30 -12.96 6.71 10.20
CA ASN A 30 -11.73 7.31 10.69
C ASN A 30 -11.26 8.45 9.77
N PRO A 31 -10.56 9.48 10.31
CA PRO A 31 -9.98 10.54 9.48
C PRO A 31 -9.06 9.95 8.40
N THR A 32 -9.26 10.37 7.16
CA THR A 32 -8.56 9.79 6.01
C THR A 32 -8.00 10.85 5.07
N LEU A 33 -6.83 10.55 4.50
CA LEU A 33 -6.18 11.30 3.44
C LEU A 33 -6.13 10.41 2.18
N PHE A 34 -6.97 10.70 1.21
CA PHE A 34 -6.99 9.99 -0.06
C PHE A 34 -6.39 10.83 -1.17
N TYR A 35 -5.46 10.23 -1.92
CA TYR A 35 -4.87 10.84 -3.09
C TYR A 35 -4.92 9.92 -4.31
N SER A 36 -5.00 10.51 -5.48
CA SER A 36 -4.81 9.83 -6.76
C SER A 36 -3.50 10.30 -7.39
N SER A 37 -2.75 9.38 -7.95
CA SER A 37 -1.54 9.71 -8.73
C SER A 37 -1.84 9.97 -10.21
N THR A 38 -3.07 9.76 -10.67
CA THR A 38 -3.45 9.92 -12.08
C THR A 38 -4.37 11.12 -12.28
N ARG A 39 -4.08 11.91 -13.30
CA ARG A 39 -4.87 13.07 -13.70
C ARG A 39 -6.08 12.72 -14.59
N TYR A 40 -6.31 11.44 -14.90
CA TYR A 40 -7.37 11.00 -15.78
C TYR A 40 -8.62 10.59 -15.01
N PRO A 41 -9.82 10.87 -15.52
CA PRO A 41 -11.04 10.37 -14.91
C PRO A 41 -10.98 8.85 -14.84
N VAL A 42 -11.30 8.32 -13.67
CA VAL A 42 -11.39 6.88 -13.46
C VAL A 42 -12.55 6.38 -14.28
N ARG A 43 -12.27 5.62 -15.34
CA ARG A 43 -13.32 4.80 -15.95
C ARG A 43 -13.64 3.68 -14.97
N MET A 44 -14.70 3.87 -14.23
CA MET A 44 -15.25 2.79 -13.41
C MET A 44 -15.90 1.76 -14.33
N ASP A 45 -15.67 0.49 -14.05
CA ASP A 45 -16.46 -0.56 -14.66
C ASP A 45 -17.91 -0.51 -14.16
N ILE A 46 -18.82 -1.16 -14.88
CA ILE A 46 -20.27 -1.12 -14.60
C ILE A 46 -20.57 -1.54 -13.16
N LYS A 47 -19.87 -2.57 -12.63
CA LYS A 47 -20.07 -3.08 -11.28
C LYS A 47 -19.68 -2.05 -10.21
N SER A 48 -18.54 -1.38 -10.41
CA SER A 48 -18.08 -0.31 -9.51
C SER A 48 -19.00 0.91 -9.57
N MET A 49 -19.55 1.23 -10.74
CA MET A 49 -20.55 2.31 -10.89
C MET A 49 -21.88 1.96 -10.20
N GLU A 50 -22.35 0.73 -10.33
CA GLU A 50 -23.56 0.26 -9.67
C GLU A 50 -23.41 0.31 -8.14
N MET A 51 -22.31 -0.18 -7.62
CA MET A 51 -22.00 -0.13 -6.19
C MET A 51 -21.95 1.31 -5.68
N TYR A 52 -21.32 2.23 -6.43
CA TYR A 52 -21.27 3.65 -6.09
C TYR A 52 -22.66 4.28 -6.05
N ARG A 53 -23.53 3.94 -7.01
CA ARG A 53 -24.93 4.41 -7.01
C ARG A 53 -25.75 3.86 -5.84
N GLN A 54 -25.55 2.60 -5.46
CA GLN A 54 -26.22 1.99 -4.31
C GLN A 54 -25.85 2.64 -2.97
N MET A 55 -24.66 3.26 -2.88
CA MET A 55 -24.21 4.00 -1.71
C MET A 55 -24.88 5.39 -1.57
N ASN A 56 -25.85 5.74 -2.42
CA ASN A 56 -26.58 7.01 -2.40
C ASN A 56 -25.68 8.27 -2.52
N PHE A 57 -24.56 8.18 -3.20
CA PHE A 57 -23.76 9.36 -3.50
C PHE A 57 -24.45 10.17 -4.61
N GLN A 58 -24.73 11.44 -4.32
CA GLN A 58 -25.43 12.34 -5.24
C GLN A 58 -24.61 12.77 -6.46
N ARG A 59 -23.35 12.37 -6.55
CA ARG A 59 -22.45 12.72 -7.68
C ARG A 59 -22.24 11.54 -8.60
N ASP A 60 -22.29 11.81 -9.90
CA ASP A 60 -21.87 10.85 -10.93
C ASP A 60 -20.38 10.53 -10.75
N PRO A 61 -20.00 9.26 -10.47
CA PRO A 61 -18.59 8.88 -10.33
C PRO A 61 -17.77 9.09 -11.60
N MET A 62 -18.41 9.35 -12.74
CA MET A 62 -17.76 9.65 -14.02
C MET A 62 -17.54 11.15 -14.23
N SER A 63 -18.16 12.03 -13.44
CA SER A 63 -17.95 13.48 -13.52
C SER A 63 -16.81 13.91 -12.58
N TRP A 64 -15.66 14.21 -13.14
CA TRP A 64 -14.61 14.91 -12.43
C TRP A 64 -14.99 16.40 -12.33
N SER A 65 -15.20 16.86 -11.11
CA SER A 65 -15.34 18.28 -10.83
C SER A 65 -14.00 18.90 -10.42
N ALA A 66 -13.94 20.23 -10.33
CA ALA A 66 -12.78 20.93 -9.76
C ALA A 66 -12.41 20.44 -8.35
N ASP A 67 -13.42 19.94 -7.59
CA ASP A 67 -13.22 19.37 -6.25
C ASP A 67 -12.45 18.04 -6.29
N ASP A 68 -12.53 17.28 -7.39
CA ASP A 68 -11.81 16.03 -7.54
C ASP A 68 -10.30 16.24 -7.79
N ALA A 69 -9.92 17.45 -8.27
CA ALA A 69 -8.53 17.87 -8.35
C ALA A 69 -7.86 17.99 -6.97
N MET A 70 -8.64 18.12 -5.89
CA MET A 70 -8.13 18.10 -4.51
C MET A 70 -7.52 16.74 -4.12
N PHE A 71 -7.89 15.66 -4.79
CA PHE A 71 -7.35 14.33 -4.54
C PHE A 71 -6.08 14.01 -5.35
N LEU A 72 -5.63 14.91 -6.22
CA LEU A 72 -4.37 14.71 -6.91
C LEU A 72 -3.19 14.93 -5.95
N LEU A 73 -2.25 13.97 -5.95
CA LEU A 73 -1.02 14.11 -5.19
C LEU A 73 -0.24 15.32 -5.72
N PRO A 74 0.00 16.36 -4.89
CA PRO A 74 0.68 17.56 -5.36
C PRO A 74 2.14 17.24 -5.72
N LYS A 75 2.54 17.48 -6.97
CA LYS A 75 3.94 17.36 -7.45
C LYS A 75 4.60 16.01 -7.14
N ASP A 76 3.82 14.93 -7.09
CA ASP A 76 4.28 13.58 -6.70
C ASP A 76 4.90 13.50 -5.29
N ASP A 77 4.59 14.47 -4.42
CA ASP A 77 5.07 14.50 -3.04
C ASP A 77 4.27 13.53 -2.15
N LYS A 78 4.82 12.34 -1.97
CA LYS A 78 4.24 11.30 -1.10
C LYS A 78 4.39 11.59 0.40
N ALA A 79 5.22 12.55 0.81
CA ALA A 79 5.50 12.80 2.23
C ALA A 79 4.23 13.10 3.04
N LYS A 80 3.25 13.77 2.43
CA LYS A 80 1.97 14.08 3.07
C LYS A 80 1.15 12.86 3.45
N LEU A 81 1.30 11.75 2.74
CA LEU A 81 0.61 10.49 3.04
C LEU A 81 1.06 9.91 4.38
N PHE A 82 2.35 10.02 4.64
CA PHE A 82 3.01 9.36 5.75
C PHE A 82 3.05 10.23 7.04
N SER A 83 2.27 11.30 7.10
CA SER A 83 1.87 11.94 8.36
C SER A 83 0.76 11.16 9.09
N SER A 84 0.18 10.15 8.43
CA SER A 84 -0.85 9.26 8.99
C SER A 84 -0.23 8.11 9.76
N GLN A 85 -0.92 7.62 10.79
CA GLN A 85 -0.51 6.42 11.54
C GLN A 85 -0.63 5.13 10.71
N PHE A 86 -1.60 5.07 9.79
CA PHE A 86 -1.91 3.90 8.97
C PHE A 86 -1.96 4.26 7.48
N HIS A 87 -1.49 3.36 6.62
CA HIS A 87 -1.52 3.53 5.16
C HIS A 87 -2.05 2.28 4.47
N ILE A 88 -3.01 2.44 3.56
CA ILE A 88 -3.50 1.32 2.74
C ILE A 88 -2.47 1.02 1.65
N SER A 89 -1.75 -0.10 1.81
CA SER A 89 -0.66 -0.56 0.93
C SER A 89 -1.10 -1.81 0.18
N ILE A 90 -1.55 -1.66 -1.05
CA ILE A 90 -2.01 -2.78 -1.90
C ILE A 90 -1.07 -2.94 -3.08
N GLU A 91 -0.41 -4.09 -3.19
CA GLU A 91 0.44 -4.43 -4.33
C GLU A 91 -0.39 -4.65 -5.61
N SER A 92 0.27 -4.70 -6.75
CA SER A 92 -0.43 -4.91 -8.03
C SER A 92 -0.88 -6.37 -8.19
N THR A 93 -0.18 -7.29 -7.55
CA THR A 93 -0.42 -8.73 -7.58
C THR A 93 0.00 -9.36 -6.26
N SER A 94 -0.50 -10.56 -5.97
CA SER A 94 -0.13 -11.37 -4.82
C SER A 94 0.78 -12.50 -5.29
N VAL A 95 2.08 -12.38 -5.03
CA VAL A 95 3.11 -13.37 -5.41
C VAL A 95 4.15 -13.44 -4.32
N ASP A 96 4.65 -14.64 -4.03
CA ASP A 96 5.73 -14.86 -3.06
C ASP A 96 6.98 -14.04 -3.39
N ASN A 97 7.60 -13.49 -2.38
CA ASN A 97 8.81 -12.67 -2.46
C ASN A 97 8.65 -11.37 -3.26
N TYR A 98 7.42 -10.95 -3.55
CA TYR A 98 7.15 -9.70 -4.26
C TYR A 98 6.47 -8.66 -3.37
N PHE A 99 7.19 -7.60 -3.09
CA PHE A 99 6.69 -6.35 -2.51
C PHE A 99 7.43 -5.16 -3.10
N SER A 100 6.83 -3.99 -3.04
CA SER A 100 7.34 -2.81 -3.72
C SER A 100 7.47 -1.61 -2.78
N GLU A 101 7.78 -0.46 -3.38
CA GLU A 101 7.81 0.83 -2.67
C GLU A 101 6.52 1.15 -1.90
N LYS A 102 5.39 0.56 -2.27
CA LYS A 102 4.11 0.79 -1.57
C LYS A 102 4.14 0.34 -0.12
N LEU A 103 4.80 -0.78 0.13
CA LEU A 103 5.04 -1.28 1.47
C LEU A 103 6.22 -0.56 2.13
N ILE A 104 7.33 -0.45 1.41
CA ILE A 104 8.58 0.08 1.97
C ILE A 104 8.43 1.54 2.39
N ASP A 105 7.75 2.38 1.60
CA ASP A 105 7.50 3.79 1.95
C ASP A 105 6.73 3.93 3.28
N ALA A 106 5.76 3.05 3.54
CA ALA A 106 5.04 3.03 4.81
C ALA A 106 5.95 2.60 5.97
N LEU A 107 6.72 1.53 5.81
CA LEU A 107 7.57 1.00 6.87
C LEU A 107 8.72 1.95 7.25
N ILE A 108 9.39 2.59 6.27
CA ILE A 108 10.48 3.55 6.54
C ILE A 108 10.00 4.89 7.12
N THR A 109 8.71 5.13 7.09
CA THR A 109 8.07 6.30 7.72
C THR A 109 7.38 5.97 9.04
N LYS A 110 7.54 4.73 9.52
CA LYS A 110 6.89 4.22 10.73
C LYS A 110 5.36 4.30 10.67
N THR A 111 4.80 4.21 9.49
CA THR A 111 3.37 4.14 9.24
C THR A 111 2.96 2.68 9.14
N VAL A 112 1.92 2.26 9.87
CA VAL A 112 1.42 0.88 9.83
C VAL A 112 0.77 0.61 8.48
N PRO A 113 1.24 -0.34 7.68
CA PRO A 113 0.58 -0.71 6.45
C PRO A 113 -0.66 -1.59 6.74
N ILE A 114 -1.79 -1.22 6.15
CA ILE A 114 -2.93 -2.12 5.93
C ILE A 114 -2.61 -2.79 4.60
N TYR A 115 -2.04 -3.99 4.66
CA TYR A 115 -1.26 -4.57 3.57
C TYR A 115 -1.94 -5.74 2.88
N TRP A 116 -1.96 -5.69 1.56
CA TRP A 116 -2.29 -6.81 0.68
C TRP A 116 -1.22 -6.96 -0.41
N GLY A 117 -0.69 -8.17 -0.57
CA GLY A 117 0.32 -8.44 -1.61
C GLY A 117 1.04 -9.75 -1.39
N CYS A 118 2.30 -9.71 -0.99
CA CYS A 118 3.18 -10.84 -0.82
C CYS A 118 2.66 -11.83 0.23
N PRO A 119 2.32 -13.09 -0.15
CA PRO A 119 1.77 -14.07 0.79
C PRO A 119 2.74 -14.45 1.91
N ASN A 120 4.03 -14.53 1.59
CA ASN A 120 5.08 -14.86 2.55
C ASN A 120 5.78 -13.61 3.14
N ILE A 121 5.06 -12.50 3.30
CA ILE A 121 5.65 -11.25 3.81
C ILE A 121 6.27 -11.40 5.20
N GLY A 122 5.78 -12.35 5.99
CA GLY A 122 6.32 -12.67 7.31
C GLY A 122 7.77 -13.15 7.31
N ASP A 123 8.30 -13.63 6.18
CA ASP A 123 9.70 -14.01 6.03
C ASP A 123 10.63 -12.78 6.00
N PHE A 124 10.09 -11.61 5.72
CA PHE A 124 10.83 -10.36 5.55
C PHE A 124 10.60 -9.37 6.70
N PHE A 125 9.38 -9.29 7.18
CA PHE A 125 8.95 -8.31 8.18
C PHE A 125 8.13 -8.97 9.30
N ASP A 126 8.08 -8.33 10.46
CA ASP A 126 7.21 -8.76 11.54
C ASP A 126 5.75 -8.39 11.24
N ILE A 127 4.91 -9.38 10.99
CA ILE A 127 3.49 -9.19 10.66
C ILE A 127 2.68 -8.54 11.77
N ARG A 128 3.17 -8.56 13.03
CA ARG A 128 2.54 -7.85 14.16
C ARG A 128 2.63 -6.32 14.01
N GLY A 129 3.55 -5.82 13.18
CA GLY A 129 3.67 -4.41 12.80
C GLY A 129 2.88 -4.02 11.56
N MET A 130 1.97 -4.88 11.10
CA MET A 130 1.11 -4.68 9.93
C MET A 130 -0.31 -5.14 10.20
N ILE A 131 -1.26 -4.65 9.41
CA ILE A 131 -2.62 -5.20 9.33
C ILE A 131 -2.71 -5.94 8.00
N ILE A 132 -2.68 -7.26 8.05
CA ILE A 132 -2.71 -8.09 6.83
C ILE A 132 -4.15 -8.19 6.32
N VAL A 133 -4.32 -7.90 5.04
CA VAL A 133 -5.57 -8.06 4.30
C VAL A 133 -5.50 -9.37 3.53
N ASP A 134 -6.32 -10.34 3.90
CA ASP A 134 -6.50 -11.59 3.19
C ASP A 134 -7.60 -11.50 2.12
N SER A 135 -7.98 -12.64 1.53
CA SER A 135 -9.01 -12.69 0.49
C SER A 135 -10.42 -12.40 1.00
N GLU A 136 -10.66 -12.62 2.30
CA GLU A 136 -11.97 -12.48 2.94
C GLU A 136 -12.12 -11.13 3.66
N SER A 137 -11.01 -10.42 3.88
CA SER A 137 -11.00 -9.15 4.60
C SER A 137 -11.65 -8.04 3.80
N ASP A 138 -12.53 -7.28 4.45
CA ASP A 138 -13.00 -5.99 3.97
C ASP A 138 -12.10 -4.86 4.49
N ILE A 139 -11.38 -4.22 3.56
CA ILE A 139 -10.45 -3.12 3.88
C ILE A 139 -11.16 -1.98 4.61
N ILE A 140 -12.42 -1.69 4.26
CA ILE A 140 -13.21 -0.63 4.90
C ILE A 140 -13.53 -0.99 6.33
N GLU A 141 -13.90 -2.24 6.58
CA GLU A 141 -14.16 -2.72 7.93
C GLU A 141 -12.90 -2.65 8.80
N LEU A 142 -11.77 -3.14 8.29
CA LEU A 142 -10.48 -3.02 8.97
C LEU A 142 -10.14 -1.55 9.28
N CYS A 143 -10.30 -0.66 8.32
CA CYS A 143 -10.10 0.78 8.53
C CYS A 143 -11.02 1.37 9.59
N ASN A 144 -12.21 0.83 9.80
CA ASN A 144 -13.16 1.29 10.81
C ASN A 144 -12.90 0.70 12.20
N GLN A 145 -12.18 -0.42 12.29
CA GLN A 145 -11.84 -1.08 13.55
C GLN A 145 -10.57 -0.53 14.21
N ILE A 146 -9.66 0.06 13.44
CA ILE A 146 -8.40 0.59 13.96
C ILE A 146 -8.60 1.88 14.75
N THR A 147 -7.79 2.05 15.80
CA THR A 147 -7.81 3.22 16.69
C THR A 147 -6.38 3.74 16.91
N PRO A 148 -6.19 4.92 17.51
CA PRO A 148 -4.87 5.37 17.93
C PRO A 148 -4.17 4.40 18.89
N GLU A 149 -4.93 3.74 19.75
CA GLU A 149 -4.42 2.72 20.68
C GLU A 149 -3.88 1.50 19.93
N THR A 150 -4.50 1.12 18.80
CA THR A 150 -3.99 0.06 17.92
C THR A 150 -2.57 0.39 17.46
N TYR A 151 -2.33 1.63 17.03
CA TYR A 151 -1.00 2.09 16.63
C TYR A 151 0.02 2.00 17.77
N GLU A 152 -0.35 2.47 18.97
CA GLU A 152 0.54 2.43 20.15
C GLU A 152 0.93 1.01 20.54
N GLN A 153 0.00 0.06 20.46
CA GLN A 153 0.26 -1.37 20.72
C GLN A 153 1.20 -1.99 19.70
N MET A 154 1.18 -1.51 18.46
CA MET A 154 2.02 -2.01 17.36
C MET A 154 3.43 -1.40 17.34
N LYS A 155 3.69 -0.32 18.09
CA LYS A 155 4.96 0.43 18.06
C LYS A 155 6.23 -0.41 18.13
N PRO A 156 6.39 -1.40 19.02
CA PRO A 156 7.61 -2.20 19.08
C PRO A 156 7.91 -2.92 17.76
N TYR A 157 6.88 -3.41 17.10
CA TYR A 157 6.99 -4.13 15.82
C TYR A 157 7.16 -3.18 14.63
N ILE A 158 6.60 -1.98 14.72
CA ILE A 158 6.83 -0.89 13.73
C ILE A 158 8.30 -0.50 13.74
N ASP A 159 8.90 -0.32 14.92
CA ASP A 159 10.30 0.05 15.05
C ASP A 159 11.23 -1.05 14.50
N GLU A 160 10.92 -2.32 14.74
CA GLU A 160 11.64 -3.44 14.14
C GLU A 160 11.51 -3.45 12.61
N ASN A 161 10.30 -3.30 12.10
CA ASN A 161 10.06 -3.25 10.66
C ASN A 161 10.71 -2.05 9.98
N TYR A 162 10.77 -0.91 10.65
CA TYR A 162 11.51 0.25 10.18
C TYR A 162 13.00 -0.07 9.98
N GLU A 163 13.65 -0.74 10.94
CA GLU A 163 15.05 -1.12 10.82
C GLU A 163 15.28 -2.08 9.64
N ARG A 164 14.41 -3.09 9.49
CA ARG A 164 14.49 -4.03 8.36
C ARG A 164 14.25 -3.35 7.01
N ALA A 165 13.30 -2.41 6.94
CA ALA A 165 12.91 -1.73 5.72
C ALA A 165 14.01 -0.80 5.16
N LYS A 166 14.93 -0.31 6.00
CA LYS A 166 16.07 0.52 5.55
C LYS A 166 16.89 -0.16 4.47
N GLU A 167 17.09 -1.47 4.56
CA GLU A 167 17.83 -2.21 3.55
C GLU A 167 17.10 -2.20 2.21
N TYR A 168 15.78 -2.35 2.22
CA TYR A 168 14.93 -2.33 1.02
C TYR A 168 14.74 -0.94 0.42
N ALA A 169 14.91 0.12 1.21
CA ALA A 169 14.90 1.50 0.75
C ALA A 169 16.17 1.90 0.01
N ARG A 170 17.26 1.12 0.11
CA ARG A 170 18.50 1.33 -0.65
C ARG A 170 18.23 1.10 -2.15
N PRO A 171 18.99 1.77 -3.06
CA PRO A 171 18.85 1.54 -4.48
C PRO A 171 19.00 0.06 -4.85
N LEU A 172 18.05 -0.47 -5.60
CA LEU A 172 18.04 -1.88 -6.01
C LEU A 172 19.36 -2.31 -6.70
N ARG A 173 19.91 -1.43 -7.52
CA ARG A 173 21.18 -1.66 -8.22
C ARG A 173 22.32 -1.99 -7.25
N ASP A 174 22.41 -1.25 -6.14
CA ASP A 174 23.51 -1.42 -5.18
C ASP A 174 23.34 -2.73 -4.39
N ARG A 175 22.10 -3.03 -3.99
CA ARG A 175 21.78 -4.30 -3.34
C ARG A 175 22.07 -5.51 -4.22
N VAL A 176 21.66 -5.47 -5.49
CA VAL A 176 21.93 -6.55 -6.45
C VAL A 176 23.44 -6.73 -6.67
N LYS A 177 24.18 -5.62 -6.79
CA LYS A 177 25.65 -5.68 -6.94
C LYS A 177 26.31 -6.38 -5.74
N GLU A 178 25.97 -6.00 -4.53
CA GLU A 178 26.50 -6.58 -3.30
C GLU A 178 26.19 -8.09 -3.20
N GLU A 179 24.97 -8.49 -3.54
CA GLU A 179 24.59 -9.91 -3.50
C GLU A 179 25.34 -10.75 -4.54
N ILE A 180 25.56 -10.22 -5.74
CA ILE A 180 26.38 -10.87 -6.78
C ILE A 180 27.82 -11.01 -6.31
N GLU A 181 28.43 -9.95 -5.77
CA GLU A 181 29.80 -10.00 -5.25
C GLU A 181 29.96 -11.00 -4.12
N LYS A 182 28.98 -11.09 -3.23
CA LYS A 182 28.93 -12.09 -2.15
C LYS A 182 28.90 -13.52 -2.71
N LYS A 183 28.01 -13.80 -3.66
CA LYS A 183 27.90 -15.12 -4.30
C LYS A 183 29.18 -15.55 -5.03
N ILE A 184 29.85 -14.62 -5.70
CA ILE A 184 31.14 -14.90 -6.36
C ILE A 184 32.20 -15.28 -5.32
N LYS A 185 32.31 -14.55 -4.20
CA LYS A 185 33.25 -14.88 -3.13
C LYS A 185 32.99 -16.25 -2.52
N GLU A 186 31.74 -16.57 -2.22
CA GLU A 186 31.33 -17.88 -1.68
C GLU A 186 31.68 -19.03 -2.63
N SER A 187 31.48 -18.83 -3.95
CA SER A 187 31.79 -19.83 -4.97
C SER A 187 33.31 -20.09 -5.08
N ASN A 188 34.12 -19.03 -5.02
CA ASN A 188 35.59 -19.14 -5.08
C ASN A 188 36.18 -19.86 -3.84
N VAL A 189 35.57 -19.65 -2.66
CA VAL A 189 35.99 -20.37 -1.44
C VAL A 189 35.72 -21.86 -1.55
N LYS A 190 34.53 -22.26 -2.12
CA LYS A 190 34.17 -23.66 -2.30
C LYS A 190 35.02 -24.42 -3.35
N GLN A 191 35.63 -23.70 -4.30
CA GLN A 191 36.50 -24.31 -5.31
C GLN A 191 37.93 -24.52 -4.80
N ASN A 192 38.33 -23.82 -3.74
CA ASN A 192 39.72 -23.88 -3.17
C ASN A 192 39.78 -24.70 -1.86
N SER A 193 38.68 -25.32 -1.46
CA SER A 193 38.58 -26.27 -0.32
C SER A 193 38.30 -27.69 -0.80
#